data_b80505689fe1e7b64bce80eb97140010
#
_entry.id   b80505689fe1e7b64bce80eb97140010
#
_cell.length_a   1.000
_cell.length_b   1.000
_cell.length_c   1.000
_cell.angle_alpha   90.00
_cell.angle_beta   90.00
_cell.angle_gamma   90.00
#
_symmetry.space_group_name_H-M   'P 1'
#
loop_
_entity.id
_entity.type
_entity.pdbx_description
1 polymer ?
#
loop_
_entity_poly.entity_id
_entity_poly.type
_entity_poly.pdbx_seq_one_letter_code
_entity_poly.pdbx_strand_id
1 'polypeptide(L)'
;MFGIPSAKGFDSTLALLRNPYGFISETCRALDTDLFETRILLQETICMTGAATAEAFYREDRLIRAGSMPGRIQKSLLGEGGVQGLDGAAHQHRKKMFMSLMGTERIAALEGTSLHMLDNYAPDWEARNEVVLYDEVREMLTRAACAWAGVPLNEAEVATRTAQLTALFQDAGALGPKHWRARLARHRLEKWAARLIQQVRDGELQPTQESALHIIATWRDLDGELLTPRVAAVELLNVLRPTVAVSVFIVQAAHALHRHPEWRQKLKDDEGQLE
;
A
#
# COMPACT_ATOMS: atom_id res chain seq x y z
N MET A 1 4.28 -33.31 22.44
CA MET A 1 4.28 -31.91 21.95
C MET A 1 4.58 -32.00 20.45
N PHE A 2 3.59 -31.85 19.60
CA PHE A 2 3.82 -31.84 18.15
C PHE A 2 4.50 -30.51 17.82
N GLY A 3 5.80 -30.57 17.45
CA GLY A 3 6.53 -29.39 17.01
C GLY A 3 5.97 -28.86 15.67
N ILE A 4 6.16 -27.57 15.41
CA ILE A 4 5.85 -26.98 14.10
C ILE A 4 6.73 -27.67 13.05
N PRO A 5 6.18 -28.20 11.93
CA PRO A 5 6.99 -28.78 10.86
C PRO A 5 7.98 -27.77 10.28
N SER A 6 9.19 -28.22 9.96
CA SER A 6 10.24 -27.35 9.40
C SER A 6 10.35 -27.54 7.88
N ALA A 7 10.51 -26.46 7.13
CA ALA A 7 10.85 -26.54 5.72
C ALA A 7 12.24 -27.16 5.52
N LYS A 8 12.44 -27.83 4.38
CA LYS A 8 13.74 -28.41 4.05
C LYS A 8 14.79 -27.32 3.81
N GLY A 9 15.99 -27.55 4.37
CA GLY A 9 17.14 -26.66 4.18
C GLY A 9 17.39 -25.72 5.36
N PHE A 10 18.54 -25.04 5.33
CA PHE A 10 18.96 -24.13 6.40
C PHE A 10 18.28 -22.76 6.34
N ASP A 11 18.03 -22.25 5.14
CA ASP A 11 17.41 -20.94 4.89
C ASP A 11 16.64 -20.97 3.57
N SER A 12 15.41 -20.49 3.58
CA SER A 12 14.48 -20.51 2.45
C SER A 12 14.45 -19.22 1.63
N THR A 13 15.35 -18.27 1.89
CA THR A 13 15.36 -16.97 1.17
C THR A 13 15.41 -17.13 -0.35
N LEU A 14 16.27 -18.01 -0.85
CA LEU A 14 16.39 -18.26 -2.30
C LEU A 14 15.15 -18.95 -2.88
N ALA A 15 14.53 -19.86 -2.14
CA ALA A 15 13.31 -20.53 -2.56
C ALA A 15 12.15 -19.52 -2.65
N LEU A 16 12.01 -18.65 -1.65
CA LEU A 16 11.04 -17.57 -1.64
C LEU A 16 11.27 -16.57 -2.80
N LEU A 17 12.51 -16.20 -3.08
CA LEU A 17 12.83 -15.29 -4.20
C LEU A 17 12.53 -15.89 -5.58
N ARG A 18 12.68 -17.21 -5.73
CA ARG A 18 12.39 -17.93 -6.98
C ARG A 18 10.90 -18.13 -7.21
N ASN A 19 10.12 -18.31 -6.16
CA ASN A 19 8.68 -18.53 -6.21
C ASN A 19 7.95 -17.72 -5.12
N PRO A 20 7.93 -16.37 -5.23
CA PRO A 20 7.42 -15.51 -4.16
C PRO A 20 5.91 -15.69 -3.90
N TYR A 21 5.15 -16.13 -4.89
CA TYR A 21 3.70 -16.33 -4.75
C TYR A 21 3.31 -17.74 -4.32
N GLY A 22 4.10 -18.74 -4.72
CA GLY A 22 3.78 -20.16 -4.47
C GLY A 22 4.50 -20.76 -3.27
N PHE A 23 5.68 -20.25 -2.89
CA PHE A 23 6.57 -20.86 -1.91
C PHE A 23 5.85 -21.28 -0.61
N ILE A 24 5.11 -20.38 0.01
CA ILE A 24 4.46 -20.67 1.31
C ILE A 24 3.36 -21.72 1.12
N SER A 25 2.45 -21.51 0.18
CA SER A 25 1.31 -22.41 -0.04
C SER A 25 1.72 -23.79 -0.54
N GLU A 26 2.76 -23.88 -1.36
CA GLU A 26 3.30 -25.16 -1.86
C GLU A 26 4.03 -25.91 -0.74
N THR A 27 4.79 -25.21 0.10
CA THR A 27 5.47 -25.83 1.24
C THR A 27 4.47 -26.34 2.26
N CYS A 28 3.41 -25.57 2.58
CA CYS A 28 2.33 -26.00 3.45
C CYS A 28 1.65 -27.27 2.93
N ARG A 29 1.33 -27.31 1.63
CA ARG A 29 0.74 -28.51 0.98
C ARG A 29 1.69 -29.72 1.03
N ALA A 30 2.99 -29.50 0.81
CA ALA A 30 3.99 -30.57 0.82
C ALA A 30 4.23 -31.15 2.22
N LEU A 31 3.98 -30.36 3.27
CA LEU A 31 4.12 -30.76 4.67
C LEU A 31 2.78 -31.17 5.31
N ASP A 32 1.68 -31.12 4.56
CA ASP A 32 0.31 -31.35 5.04
C ASP A 32 -0.03 -30.54 6.31
N THR A 33 0.21 -29.23 6.25
CA THR A 33 0.04 -28.32 7.37
C THR A 33 -0.30 -26.91 6.90
N ASP A 34 -0.98 -26.14 7.76
CA ASP A 34 -1.25 -24.70 7.51
C ASP A 34 -0.14 -23.78 8.00
N LEU A 35 0.88 -24.33 8.67
CA LEU A 35 2.00 -23.54 9.16
C LEU A 35 3.30 -24.35 9.19
N PHE A 36 4.42 -23.71 8.96
CA PHE A 36 5.75 -24.30 9.07
C PHE A 36 6.78 -23.27 9.52
N GLU A 37 7.86 -23.76 10.13
CA GLU A 37 9.01 -22.94 10.46
C GLU A 37 10.11 -23.03 9.41
N THR A 38 10.82 -21.94 9.21
CA THR A 38 11.99 -21.85 8.34
C THR A 38 12.87 -20.66 8.75
N ARG A 39 13.96 -20.43 8.03
CA ARG A 39 14.68 -19.15 8.08
C ARG A 39 14.51 -18.40 6.77
N ILE A 40 14.27 -17.08 6.90
CA ILE A 40 14.27 -16.14 5.78
C ILE A 40 15.22 -15.00 6.14
N LEU A 41 16.20 -14.74 5.29
CA LEU A 41 17.30 -13.80 5.58
C LEU A 41 18.01 -14.14 6.90
N LEU A 42 18.21 -15.44 7.15
CA LEU A 42 18.81 -16.02 8.36
C LEU A 42 17.99 -15.78 9.66
N GLN A 43 16.79 -15.22 9.56
CA GLN A 43 15.90 -15.01 10.70
C GLN A 43 14.89 -16.16 10.81
N GLU A 44 14.67 -16.65 12.02
CA GLU A 44 13.64 -17.65 12.29
C GLU A 44 12.27 -17.07 11.96
N THR A 45 11.54 -17.79 11.12
CA THR A 45 10.29 -17.33 10.54
C THR A 45 9.26 -18.44 10.56
N ILE A 46 8.06 -18.15 11.02
CA ILE A 46 6.89 -19.03 10.88
C ILE A 46 6.07 -18.53 9.70
N CYS A 47 5.93 -19.38 8.68
CA CYS A 47 5.04 -19.14 7.56
C CYS A 47 3.70 -19.80 7.80
N MET A 48 2.60 -19.13 7.46
CA MET A 48 1.25 -19.63 7.72
C MET A 48 0.31 -19.33 6.53
N THR A 49 -0.69 -20.21 6.38
CA THR A 49 -1.79 -20.07 5.42
C THR A 49 -3.11 -20.49 6.07
N GLY A 50 -4.23 -20.13 5.44
CA GLY A 50 -5.56 -20.56 5.87
C GLY A 50 -6.23 -19.63 6.89
N ALA A 51 -7.55 -19.83 7.07
CA ALA A 51 -8.39 -18.94 7.86
C ALA A 51 -8.07 -19.01 9.38
N ALA A 52 -7.83 -20.21 9.91
CA ALA A 52 -7.57 -20.41 11.34
C ALA A 52 -6.25 -19.75 11.77
N THR A 53 -5.20 -19.89 10.96
CA THR A 53 -3.90 -19.25 11.22
C THR A 53 -3.95 -17.73 11.03
N ALA A 54 -4.73 -17.25 10.04
CA ALA A 54 -5.00 -15.82 9.88
C ALA A 54 -5.75 -15.24 11.11
N GLU A 55 -6.78 -15.94 11.61
CA GLU A 55 -7.45 -15.54 12.84
C GLU A 55 -6.49 -15.46 14.03
N ALA A 56 -5.63 -16.47 14.19
CA ALA A 56 -4.61 -16.46 15.24
C ALA A 56 -3.60 -15.33 15.08
N PHE A 57 -3.23 -14.98 13.86
CA PHE A 57 -2.31 -13.87 13.54
C PHE A 57 -2.91 -12.50 13.89
N TYR A 58 -4.22 -12.32 13.66
CA TYR A 58 -4.89 -11.04 13.94
C TYR A 58 -5.37 -10.89 15.39
N ARG A 59 -5.20 -11.90 16.24
CA ARG A 59 -5.43 -11.74 17.69
C ARG A 59 -4.36 -10.84 18.30
N GLU A 60 -4.79 -9.69 18.80
CA GLU A 60 -3.91 -8.57 19.21
C GLU A 60 -3.00 -8.87 20.41
N ASP A 61 -3.32 -9.90 21.19
CA ASP A 61 -2.61 -10.29 22.42
C ASP A 61 -1.45 -11.27 22.21
N ARG A 62 -1.25 -11.78 20.99
CA ARG A 62 -0.30 -12.87 20.71
C ARG A 62 0.93 -12.47 19.91
N LEU A 63 0.82 -11.47 19.07
CA LEU A 63 1.87 -11.06 18.16
C LEU A 63 2.12 -9.56 18.27
N ILE A 64 3.37 -9.17 18.15
CA ILE A 64 3.80 -7.76 18.13
C ILE A 64 4.28 -7.39 16.73
N ARG A 65 4.07 -6.12 16.36
CA ARG A 65 4.51 -5.52 15.08
C ARG A 65 5.85 -4.81 15.20
N ALA A 66 6.10 -4.24 16.38
CA ALA A 66 7.33 -3.50 16.62
C ALA A 66 8.56 -4.37 16.35
N GLY A 67 9.43 -3.91 15.48
CA GLY A 67 10.65 -4.63 15.11
C GLY A 67 10.48 -5.85 14.18
N SER A 68 9.26 -6.23 13.81
CA SER A 68 9.00 -7.40 12.95
C SER A 68 9.41 -7.20 11.49
N MET A 69 9.30 -5.97 10.99
CA MET A 69 9.62 -5.66 9.61
C MET A 69 11.13 -5.43 9.42
N PRO A 70 11.78 -6.08 8.43
CA PRO A 70 13.17 -5.77 8.12
C PRO A 70 13.39 -4.29 7.86
N GLY A 71 14.36 -3.67 8.55
CA GLY A 71 14.56 -2.21 8.53
C GLY A 71 14.75 -1.62 7.14
N ARG A 72 15.27 -2.40 6.17
CA ARG A 72 15.38 -1.97 4.76
C ARG A 72 14.01 -1.75 4.12
N ILE A 73 13.07 -2.69 4.35
CA ILE A 73 11.71 -2.62 3.80
C ILE A 73 10.94 -1.52 4.56
N GLN A 74 11.02 -1.49 5.87
CA GLN A 74 10.37 -0.45 6.66
C GLN A 74 10.77 0.95 6.17
N LYS A 75 12.07 1.22 6.03
CA LYS A 75 12.59 2.53 5.64
C LYS A 75 12.30 2.94 4.20
N SER A 76 12.01 2.02 3.30
CA SER A 76 11.65 2.35 1.90
C SER A 76 10.14 2.33 1.68
N LEU A 77 9.44 1.30 2.14
CA LEU A 77 8.02 1.07 1.87
C LEU A 77 7.11 1.78 2.87
N LEU A 78 7.29 1.55 4.17
CA LEU A 78 6.33 1.95 5.21
C LEU A 78 6.66 3.29 5.87
N GLY A 79 7.94 3.62 6.00
CA GLY A 79 8.43 4.74 6.80
C GLY A 79 8.59 4.38 8.28
N GLU A 80 9.28 5.25 9.00
CA GLU A 80 9.55 5.09 10.44
C GLU A 80 8.52 5.86 11.26
N GLY A 81 8.01 5.27 12.33
CA GLY A 81 7.03 5.89 13.23
C GLY A 81 5.57 5.78 12.76
N GLY A 82 5.30 5.10 11.64
CA GLY A 82 3.94 4.85 11.15
C GLY A 82 3.23 3.74 11.92
N VAL A 83 1.91 3.63 11.70
CA VAL A 83 1.01 2.70 12.37
C VAL A 83 1.47 1.24 12.31
N GLN A 84 2.18 0.85 11.25
CA GLN A 84 2.66 -0.52 11.06
C GLN A 84 3.74 -0.94 12.07
N GLY A 85 4.37 0.01 12.76
CA GLY A 85 5.37 -0.25 13.79
C GLY A 85 4.83 -0.08 15.22
N LEU A 86 3.54 0.15 15.41
CA LEU A 86 2.89 0.34 16.71
C LEU A 86 2.19 -0.95 17.17
N ASP A 87 2.09 -1.12 18.48
CA ASP A 87 1.38 -2.21 19.14
C ASP A 87 0.35 -1.70 20.16
N GLY A 88 -0.54 -2.59 20.62
CA GLY A 88 -1.49 -2.35 21.69
C GLY A 88 -2.37 -1.11 21.47
N ALA A 89 -2.57 -0.34 22.53
CA ALA A 89 -3.44 0.85 22.52
C ALA A 89 -3.00 1.92 21.52
N ALA A 90 -1.68 2.12 21.34
CA ALA A 90 -1.16 3.09 20.39
C ALA A 90 -1.50 2.70 18.94
N HIS A 91 -1.36 1.41 18.59
CA HIS A 91 -1.79 0.89 17.28
C HIS A 91 -3.29 1.06 17.08
N GLN A 92 -4.11 0.64 18.05
CA GLN A 92 -5.58 0.74 17.97
C GLN A 92 -6.02 2.19 17.78
N HIS A 93 -5.44 3.11 18.54
CA HIS A 93 -5.74 4.51 18.43
C HIS A 93 -5.36 5.09 17.04
N ARG A 94 -4.14 4.81 16.57
CA ARG A 94 -3.69 5.26 15.25
C ARG A 94 -4.49 4.60 14.11
N LYS A 95 -4.88 3.34 14.26
CA LYS A 95 -5.75 2.63 13.32
C LYS A 95 -7.12 3.29 13.18
N LYS A 96 -7.69 3.87 14.26
CA LYS A 96 -8.96 4.63 14.18
C LYS A 96 -8.89 5.79 13.19
N MET A 97 -7.74 6.47 13.10
CA MET A 97 -7.51 7.51 12.10
C MET A 97 -7.67 6.97 10.67
N PHE A 98 -7.05 5.83 10.35
CA PHE A 98 -7.22 5.21 9.04
C PHE A 98 -8.65 4.72 8.80
N MET A 99 -9.29 4.13 9.82
CA MET A 99 -10.66 3.66 9.69
C MET A 99 -11.67 4.80 9.42
N SER A 100 -11.43 6.00 9.95
CA SER A 100 -12.27 7.17 9.62
C SER A 100 -12.15 7.61 8.15
N LEU A 101 -11.04 7.27 7.48
CA LEU A 101 -10.84 7.50 6.05
C LEU A 101 -11.46 6.41 5.17
N MET A 102 -11.82 5.25 5.73
CA MET A 102 -12.28 4.06 5.01
C MET A 102 -13.79 3.81 5.18
N GLY A 103 -14.54 4.83 5.57
CA GLY A 103 -16.01 4.77 5.60
C GLY A 103 -16.58 4.64 4.19
N THR A 104 -17.80 4.07 4.08
CA THR A 104 -18.47 3.80 2.78
C THR A 104 -18.50 5.02 1.87
N GLU A 105 -18.87 6.18 2.41
CA GLU A 105 -18.92 7.43 1.63
C GLU A 105 -17.55 7.87 1.12
N ARG A 106 -16.49 7.68 1.92
CA ARG A 106 -15.12 8.04 1.53
C ARG A 106 -14.57 7.08 0.47
N ILE A 107 -14.92 5.79 0.55
CA ILE A 107 -14.57 4.81 -0.47
C ILE A 107 -15.29 5.13 -1.78
N ALA A 108 -16.60 5.41 -1.74
CA ALA A 108 -17.36 5.82 -2.91
C ALA A 108 -16.83 7.12 -3.53
N ALA A 109 -16.37 8.08 -2.70
CA ALA A 109 -15.72 9.30 -3.19
C ALA A 109 -14.38 9.01 -3.90
N LEU A 110 -13.57 8.04 -3.43
CA LEU A 110 -12.33 7.63 -4.11
C LEU A 110 -12.66 6.96 -5.44
N GLU A 111 -13.65 6.09 -5.46
CA GLU A 111 -14.14 5.43 -6.67
C GLU A 111 -14.60 6.46 -7.70
N GLY A 112 -15.53 7.36 -7.33
CA GLY A 112 -16.02 8.42 -8.21
C GLY A 112 -14.89 9.33 -8.72
N THR A 113 -13.93 9.68 -7.87
CA THR A 113 -12.77 10.47 -8.28
C THR A 113 -11.91 9.68 -9.30
N SER A 114 -11.73 8.39 -9.09
CA SER A 114 -10.94 7.54 -9.99
C SER A 114 -11.63 7.35 -11.35
N LEU A 115 -12.95 7.15 -11.36
CA LEU A 115 -13.75 7.06 -12.60
C LEU A 115 -13.72 8.38 -13.37
N HIS A 116 -13.91 9.51 -12.68
CA HIS A 116 -13.80 10.82 -13.31
C HIS A 116 -12.40 11.05 -13.95
N MET A 117 -11.33 10.61 -13.28
CA MET A 117 -9.99 10.67 -13.88
C MET A 117 -9.89 9.77 -15.11
N LEU A 118 -10.47 8.57 -15.08
CA LEU A 118 -10.49 7.66 -16.23
C LEU A 118 -11.19 8.30 -17.43
N ASP A 119 -12.34 8.93 -17.22
CA ASP A 119 -13.09 9.64 -18.27
C ASP A 119 -12.25 10.76 -18.89
N ASN A 120 -11.40 11.42 -18.12
CA ASN A 120 -10.51 12.46 -18.63
C ASN A 120 -9.31 11.89 -19.43
N TYR A 121 -8.86 10.68 -19.11
CA TYR A 121 -7.72 10.04 -19.79
C TYR A 121 -8.14 9.25 -21.03
N ALA A 122 -9.35 8.68 -21.05
CA ALA A 122 -9.82 7.81 -22.12
C ALA A 122 -9.76 8.46 -23.51
N PRO A 123 -10.21 9.73 -23.74
CA PRO A 123 -10.13 10.36 -25.06
C PRO A 123 -8.70 10.51 -25.57
N ASP A 124 -7.74 10.82 -24.69
CA ASP A 124 -6.33 10.94 -25.06
C ASP A 124 -5.75 9.55 -25.40
N TRP A 125 -6.12 8.51 -24.67
CA TRP A 125 -5.72 7.14 -24.98
C TRP A 125 -6.29 6.67 -26.32
N GLU A 126 -7.55 7.01 -26.62
CA GLU A 126 -8.18 6.70 -27.92
C GLU A 126 -7.52 7.42 -29.08
N ALA A 127 -7.07 8.65 -28.85
CA ALA A 127 -6.38 9.44 -29.88
C ALA A 127 -4.96 8.96 -30.17
N ARG A 128 -4.32 8.26 -29.23
CA ARG A 128 -2.99 7.68 -29.37
C ARG A 128 -3.08 6.27 -29.93
N ASN A 129 -2.20 5.94 -30.87
CA ASN A 129 -2.17 4.62 -31.49
C ASN A 129 -1.81 3.50 -30.50
N GLU A 130 -1.02 3.82 -29.48
CA GLU A 130 -0.54 2.88 -28.46
C GLU A 130 -0.30 3.60 -27.14
N VAL A 131 -0.64 2.95 -26.01
CA VAL A 131 -0.36 3.43 -24.67
C VAL A 131 0.21 2.30 -23.80
N VAL A 132 1.10 2.63 -22.87
CA VAL A 132 1.57 1.70 -21.85
C VAL A 132 0.62 1.82 -20.65
N LEU A 133 -0.41 0.98 -20.60
CA LEU A 133 -1.49 1.07 -19.61
C LEU A 133 -0.97 1.22 -18.17
N TYR A 134 0.11 0.53 -17.81
CA TYR A 134 0.68 0.62 -16.47
C TYR A 134 1.19 2.03 -16.12
N ASP A 135 1.82 2.71 -17.08
CA ASP A 135 2.33 4.06 -16.86
C ASP A 135 1.19 5.06 -16.73
N GLU A 136 0.19 4.95 -17.58
CA GLU A 136 -1.01 5.79 -17.59
C GLU A 136 -1.81 5.65 -16.28
N VAL A 137 -2.11 4.42 -15.89
CA VAL A 137 -2.91 4.14 -14.68
C VAL A 137 -2.18 4.59 -13.41
N ARG A 138 -0.86 4.49 -13.33
CA ARG A 138 -0.11 5.01 -12.19
C ARG A 138 -0.24 6.52 -12.06
N GLU A 139 -0.15 7.24 -13.17
CA GLU A 139 -0.31 8.69 -13.17
C GLU A 139 -1.74 9.09 -12.83
N MET A 140 -2.72 8.46 -13.47
CA MET A 140 -4.14 8.66 -13.20
C MET A 140 -4.47 8.44 -11.71
N LEU A 141 -4.02 7.32 -11.12
CA LEU A 141 -4.24 7.04 -9.70
C LEU A 141 -3.46 7.97 -8.77
N THR A 142 -2.31 8.50 -9.18
CA THR A 142 -1.60 9.53 -8.40
C THR A 142 -2.44 10.80 -8.30
N ARG A 143 -3.04 11.24 -9.40
CA ARG A 143 -3.95 12.38 -9.43
C ARG A 143 -5.20 12.12 -8.59
N ALA A 144 -5.84 10.97 -8.77
CA ALA A 144 -7.04 10.58 -8.02
C ALA A 144 -6.76 10.50 -6.52
N ALA A 145 -5.68 9.84 -6.11
CA ALA A 145 -5.28 9.71 -4.70
C ALA A 145 -4.99 11.07 -4.06
N CYS A 146 -4.28 11.96 -4.74
CA CYS A 146 -4.00 13.30 -4.25
C CYS A 146 -5.28 14.13 -4.14
N ALA A 147 -6.14 14.12 -5.15
CA ALA A 147 -7.41 14.85 -5.14
C ALA A 147 -8.33 14.37 -3.99
N TRP A 148 -8.53 13.06 -3.88
CA TRP A 148 -9.33 12.46 -2.80
C TRP A 148 -8.76 12.73 -1.40
N ALA A 149 -7.43 12.70 -1.26
CA ALA A 149 -6.77 12.96 0.01
C ALA A 149 -6.71 14.44 0.39
N GLY A 150 -7.15 15.36 -0.48
CA GLY A 150 -7.05 16.81 -0.27
C GLY A 150 -5.61 17.34 -0.42
N VAL A 151 -4.78 16.64 -1.15
CA VAL A 151 -3.36 16.96 -1.39
C VAL A 151 -3.24 17.76 -2.68
N PRO A 152 -2.78 19.03 -2.65
CA PRO A 152 -2.53 19.80 -3.86
C PRO A 152 -1.39 19.17 -4.67
N LEU A 153 -1.63 18.96 -5.95
CA LEU A 153 -0.68 18.37 -6.88
C LEU A 153 -0.60 19.25 -8.13
N ASN A 154 0.51 19.97 -8.28
CA ASN A 154 0.75 20.80 -9.47
C ASN A 154 1.06 19.93 -10.67
N GLU A 155 0.60 20.34 -11.85
CA GLU A 155 0.80 19.61 -13.10
C GLU A 155 2.28 19.30 -13.37
N ALA A 156 3.15 20.24 -13.15
CA ALA A 156 4.60 20.06 -13.31
C ALA A 156 5.22 19.03 -12.36
N GLU A 157 4.54 18.66 -11.26
CA GLU A 157 5.01 17.71 -10.27
C GLU A 157 4.45 16.29 -10.48
N VAL A 158 3.40 16.13 -11.27
CA VAL A 158 2.67 14.85 -11.42
C VAL A 158 3.60 13.70 -11.76
N ALA A 159 4.36 13.81 -12.85
CA ALA A 159 5.28 12.76 -13.28
C ALA A 159 6.32 12.42 -12.20
N THR A 160 6.84 13.44 -11.51
CA THR A 160 7.82 13.26 -10.42
C THR A 160 7.20 12.54 -9.22
N ARG A 161 6.00 12.94 -8.79
CA ARG A 161 5.32 12.32 -7.63
C ARG A 161 4.88 10.91 -7.95
N THR A 162 4.38 10.66 -9.17
CA THR A 162 4.06 9.30 -9.66
C THR A 162 5.28 8.40 -9.61
N ALA A 163 6.42 8.83 -10.15
CA ALA A 163 7.64 8.06 -10.10
C ALA A 163 8.13 7.79 -8.67
N GLN A 164 8.04 8.78 -7.78
CA GLN A 164 8.43 8.64 -6.39
C GLN A 164 7.52 7.68 -5.62
N LEU A 165 6.18 7.82 -5.72
CA LEU A 165 5.22 6.92 -5.07
C LEU A 165 5.38 5.49 -5.59
N THR A 166 5.57 5.32 -6.89
CA THR A 166 5.81 4.02 -7.52
C THR A 166 7.08 3.35 -6.99
N ALA A 167 8.18 4.09 -6.85
CA ALA A 167 9.43 3.55 -6.35
C ALA A 167 9.30 2.95 -4.93
N LEU A 168 8.38 3.45 -4.10
CA LEU A 168 8.17 2.95 -2.75
C LEU A 168 7.68 1.50 -2.72
N PHE A 169 6.82 1.09 -3.64
CA PHE A 169 6.30 -0.28 -3.67
C PHE A 169 7.01 -1.18 -4.68
N GLN A 170 7.42 -0.68 -5.83
CA GLN A 170 8.16 -1.48 -6.82
C GLN A 170 9.56 -1.87 -6.36
N ASP A 171 10.24 -0.96 -5.65
CA ASP A 171 11.64 -1.14 -5.25
C ASP A 171 11.79 -1.48 -3.76
N ALA A 172 10.71 -1.77 -3.04
CA ALA A 172 10.69 -1.95 -1.58
C ALA A 172 11.66 -3.03 -1.08
N GLY A 173 11.76 -4.16 -1.76
CA GLY A 173 12.66 -5.26 -1.44
C GLY A 173 13.94 -5.28 -2.26
N ALA A 174 14.15 -4.32 -3.15
CA ALA A 174 15.24 -4.33 -4.12
C ALA A 174 16.62 -4.16 -3.46
N LEU A 175 17.66 -4.64 -4.16
CA LEU A 175 19.07 -4.46 -3.81
C LEU A 175 19.71 -3.43 -4.75
N GLY A 176 20.85 -2.85 -4.33
CA GLY A 176 21.64 -1.97 -5.17
C GLY A 176 20.96 -0.65 -5.52
N PRO A 177 21.11 -0.16 -6.77
CA PRO A 177 20.63 1.17 -7.19
C PRO A 177 19.12 1.38 -7.01
N LYS A 178 18.31 0.35 -7.22
CA LYS A 178 16.85 0.41 -7.02
C LYS A 178 16.49 0.68 -5.56
N HIS A 179 17.19 0.04 -4.62
CA HIS A 179 17.01 0.33 -3.19
C HIS A 179 17.28 1.80 -2.87
N TRP A 180 18.38 2.35 -3.37
CA TRP A 180 18.71 3.75 -3.14
C TRP A 180 17.73 4.70 -3.79
N ARG A 181 17.20 4.35 -4.97
CA ARG A 181 16.09 5.08 -5.62
C ARG A 181 14.87 5.17 -4.71
N ALA A 182 14.41 4.03 -4.16
CA ALA A 182 13.28 3.99 -3.22
C ALA A 182 13.56 4.82 -1.95
N ARG A 183 14.76 4.73 -1.39
CA ARG A 183 15.16 5.51 -0.20
C ARG A 183 15.14 7.01 -0.46
N LEU A 184 15.68 7.44 -1.60
CA LEU A 184 15.69 8.84 -1.99
C LEU A 184 14.27 9.35 -2.29
N ALA A 185 13.47 8.55 -3.00
CA ALA A 185 12.07 8.85 -3.27
C ALA A 185 11.30 9.03 -1.95
N ARG A 186 11.46 8.10 -1.00
CA ARG A 186 10.84 8.18 0.33
C ARG A 186 11.21 9.47 1.05
N HIS A 187 12.48 9.79 1.14
CA HIS A 187 12.95 11.01 1.79
C HIS A 187 12.37 12.30 1.17
N ARG A 188 12.30 12.35 -0.16
CA ARG A 188 11.71 13.49 -0.88
C ARG A 188 10.22 13.61 -0.64
N LEU A 189 9.51 12.49 -0.65
CA LEU A 189 8.06 12.44 -0.39
C LEU A 189 7.75 12.80 1.07
N GLU A 190 8.49 12.30 2.05
CA GLU A 190 8.31 12.68 3.45
C GLU A 190 8.52 14.17 3.67
N LYS A 191 9.55 14.77 3.06
CA LYS A 191 9.76 16.23 3.11
C LYS A 191 8.62 17.02 2.46
N TRP A 192 8.10 16.55 1.33
CA TRP A 192 6.98 17.16 0.65
C TRP A 192 5.71 17.07 1.49
N ALA A 193 5.35 15.90 1.97
CA ALA A 193 4.18 15.67 2.80
C ALA A 193 4.26 16.42 4.13
N ALA A 194 5.43 16.47 4.79
CA ALA A 194 5.62 17.22 6.03
C ALA A 194 5.38 18.73 5.85
N ARG A 195 5.76 19.29 4.69
CA ARG A 195 5.44 20.71 4.38
C ARG A 195 3.94 20.93 4.25
N LEU A 196 3.22 20.03 3.55
CA LEU A 196 1.77 20.12 3.43
C LEU A 196 1.08 20.02 4.80
N ILE A 197 1.51 19.08 5.63
CA ILE A 197 1.03 18.95 7.02
C ILE A 197 1.23 20.26 7.80
N GLN A 198 2.40 20.87 7.68
CA GLN A 198 2.69 22.13 8.36
C GLN A 198 1.84 23.27 7.83
N GLN A 199 1.69 23.39 6.51
CA GLN A 199 0.83 24.42 5.89
C GLN A 199 -0.65 24.31 6.33
N VAL A 200 -1.16 23.08 6.51
CA VAL A 200 -2.50 22.89 7.10
C VAL A 200 -2.57 23.38 8.53
N ARG A 201 -1.56 23.09 9.35
CA ARG A 201 -1.47 23.51 10.76
C ARG A 201 -1.34 25.02 10.92
N ASP A 202 -0.62 25.65 10.01
CA ASP A 202 -0.42 27.12 9.99
C ASP A 202 -1.61 27.87 9.37
N GLY A 203 -2.62 27.14 8.83
CA GLY A 203 -3.78 27.72 8.19
C GLY A 203 -3.54 28.22 6.75
N GLU A 204 -2.34 28.00 6.21
CA GLU A 204 -1.97 28.38 4.83
C GLU A 204 -2.66 27.51 3.78
N LEU A 205 -2.96 26.25 4.13
CA LEU A 205 -3.67 25.29 3.30
C LEU A 205 -4.91 24.81 4.06
N GLN A 206 -6.09 24.87 3.41
CA GLN A 206 -7.36 24.51 4.00
C GLN A 206 -8.05 23.40 3.20
N PRO A 207 -7.59 22.15 3.28
CA PRO A 207 -8.27 21.01 2.69
C PRO A 207 -9.61 20.76 3.43
N THR A 208 -10.55 20.07 2.78
CA THR A 208 -11.81 19.71 3.42
C THR A 208 -11.56 18.89 4.69
N GLN A 209 -12.42 19.07 5.71
CA GLN A 209 -12.24 18.42 7.01
C GLN A 209 -12.23 16.89 6.95
N GLU A 210 -12.90 16.33 5.95
CA GLU A 210 -12.99 14.90 5.71
C GLU A 210 -11.77 14.32 4.94
N SER A 211 -10.93 15.18 4.41
CA SER A 211 -9.76 14.74 3.63
C SER A 211 -8.70 14.09 4.49
N ALA A 212 -7.97 13.14 3.91
CA ALA A 212 -6.88 12.47 4.60
C ALA A 212 -5.80 13.47 5.08
N LEU A 213 -5.50 14.48 4.29
CA LEU A 213 -4.52 15.51 4.66
C LEU A 213 -4.97 16.28 5.91
N HIS A 214 -6.25 16.71 5.99
CA HIS A 214 -6.76 17.43 7.16
C HIS A 214 -6.75 16.53 8.41
N ILE A 215 -7.35 15.34 8.31
CA ILE A 215 -7.46 14.40 9.43
C ILE A 215 -6.09 14.04 9.99
N ILE A 216 -5.13 13.72 9.13
CA ILE A 216 -3.78 13.34 9.57
C ILE A 216 -3.02 14.55 10.13
N ALA A 217 -3.17 15.74 9.54
CA ALA A 217 -2.51 16.95 10.04
C ALA A 217 -2.96 17.35 11.45
N THR A 218 -4.23 17.09 11.77
CA THR A 218 -4.85 17.47 13.05
C THR A 218 -4.95 16.31 14.06
N TRP A 219 -4.53 15.10 13.66
CA TRP A 219 -4.60 13.93 14.54
C TRP A 219 -3.70 14.09 15.75
N ARG A 220 -4.26 13.73 16.91
CA ARG A 220 -3.54 13.68 18.19
C ARG A 220 -3.35 12.23 18.63
N ASP A 221 -2.17 11.91 19.13
CA ASP A 221 -1.89 10.60 19.74
C ASP A 221 -2.50 10.47 21.14
N LEU A 222 -2.25 9.34 21.81
CA LEU A 222 -2.83 9.03 23.14
C LEU A 222 -2.43 10.03 24.23
N ASP A 223 -1.29 10.70 24.09
CA ASP A 223 -0.81 11.76 24.99
C ASP A 223 -1.49 13.12 24.73
N GLY A 224 -2.38 13.19 23.74
CA GLY A 224 -3.06 14.43 23.32
C GLY A 224 -2.23 15.34 22.44
N GLU A 225 -0.98 14.98 22.13
CA GLU A 225 -0.10 15.76 21.28
C GLU A 225 -0.34 15.47 19.78
N LEU A 226 -0.13 16.47 18.94
CA LEU A 226 -0.16 16.30 17.49
C LEU A 226 0.97 15.36 17.07
N LEU A 227 0.71 14.52 16.06
CA LEU A 227 1.77 13.77 15.41
C LEU A 227 2.89 14.70 15.00
N THR A 228 4.15 14.30 15.19
CA THR A 228 5.24 15.12 14.61
C THR A 228 5.02 15.26 13.09
N PRO A 229 5.43 16.39 12.45
CA PRO A 229 5.23 16.56 11.01
C PRO A 229 5.79 15.40 10.19
N ARG A 230 6.90 14.79 10.64
CA ARG A 230 7.49 13.61 10.01
C ARG A 230 6.58 12.38 10.11
N VAL A 231 6.03 12.08 11.28
CA VAL A 231 5.14 10.94 11.47
C VAL A 231 3.84 11.13 10.70
N ALA A 232 3.24 12.33 10.75
CA ALA A 232 2.06 12.67 9.96
C ALA A 232 2.32 12.51 8.45
N ALA A 233 3.49 12.91 7.95
CA ALA A 233 3.90 12.70 6.57
C ALA A 233 3.99 11.21 6.21
N VAL A 234 4.55 10.39 7.10
CA VAL A 234 4.60 8.93 6.94
C VAL A 234 3.20 8.35 6.79
N GLU A 235 2.25 8.77 7.64
CA GLU A 235 0.86 8.28 7.60
C GLU A 235 0.12 8.76 6.33
N LEU A 236 0.35 9.99 5.89
CA LEU A 236 -0.22 10.47 4.62
C LEU A 236 0.31 9.65 3.43
N LEU A 237 1.59 9.32 3.41
CA LEU A 237 2.16 8.46 2.37
C LEU A 237 1.66 7.02 2.47
N ASN A 238 1.27 6.55 3.65
CA ASN A 238 0.63 5.25 3.86
C ASN A 238 -0.83 5.21 3.36
N VAL A 239 -1.41 6.37 3.05
CA VAL A 239 -2.68 6.49 2.31
C VAL A 239 -2.43 6.59 0.80
N LEU A 240 -1.58 7.51 0.36
CA LEU A 240 -1.36 7.77 -1.07
C LEU A 240 -0.71 6.59 -1.81
N ARG A 241 0.35 6.03 -1.25
CA ARG A 241 1.13 4.95 -1.88
C ARG A 241 0.29 3.69 -2.18
N PRO A 242 -0.47 3.12 -1.24
CA PRO A 242 -1.26 1.91 -1.54
C PRO A 242 -2.35 2.19 -2.58
N THR A 243 -2.94 3.38 -2.60
CA THR A 243 -3.91 3.75 -3.63
C THR A 243 -3.27 3.73 -5.02
N VAL A 244 -2.07 4.30 -5.19
CA VAL A 244 -1.33 4.23 -6.47
C VAL A 244 -0.90 2.80 -6.80
N ALA A 245 -0.59 1.96 -5.80
CA ALA A 245 -0.19 0.58 -6.02
C ALA A 245 -1.32 -0.32 -6.58
N VAL A 246 -2.59 0.11 -6.47
CA VAL A 246 -3.73 -0.57 -7.12
C VAL A 246 -3.54 -0.65 -8.64
N SER A 247 -2.74 0.23 -9.24
CA SER A 247 -2.38 0.17 -10.67
C SER A 247 -1.89 -1.21 -11.13
N VAL A 248 -1.20 -1.94 -10.26
CA VAL A 248 -0.75 -3.31 -10.56
C VAL A 248 -1.94 -4.25 -10.80
N PHE A 249 -2.96 -4.16 -9.95
CA PHE A 249 -4.16 -5.00 -10.06
C PHE A 249 -5.03 -4.61 -11.27
N ILE A 250 -5.15 -3.32 -11.57
CA ILE A 250 -5.88 -2.84 -12.76
C ILE A 250 -5.25 -3.41 -14.03
N VAL A 251 -3.94 -3.36 -14.15
CA VAL A 251 -3.24 -3.90 -15.32
C VAL A 251 -3.35 -5.42 -15.40
N GLN A 252 -3.27 -6.12 -14.25
CA GLN A 252 -3.48 -7.57 -14.22
C GLN A 252 -4.91 -7.95 -14.61
N ALA A 253 -5.92 -7.21 -14.15
CA ALA A 253 -7.31 -7.41 -14.55
C ALA A 253 -7.50 -7.17 -16.05
N ALA A 254 -6.97 -6.07 -16.60
CA ALA A 254 -7.00 -5.78 -18.02
C ALA A 254 -6.31 -6.88 -18.85
N HIS A 255 -5.15 -7.36 -18.40
CA HIS A 255 -4.45 -8.48 -19.03
C HIS A 255 -5.29 -9.78 -18.99
N ALA A 256 -5.89 -10.08 -17.84
CA ALA A 256 -6.76 -11.26 -17.70
C ALA A 256 -7.97 -11.19 -18.64
N LEU A 257 -8.64 -10.05 -18.74
CA LEU A 257 -9.77 -9.82 -19.66
C LEU A 257 -9.34 -9.88 -21.14
N HIS A 258 -8.11 -9.49 -21.44
CA HIS A 258 -7.56 -9.68 -22.79
C HIS A 258 -7.31 -11.16 -23.11
N ARG A 259 -6.80 -11.93 -22.13
CA ARG A 259 -6.52 -13.37 -22.28
C ARG A 259 -7.78 -14.24 -22.26
N HIS A 260 -8.86 -13.75 -21.66
CA HIS A 260 -10.11 -14.43 -21.42
C HIS A 260 -11.30 -13.61 -21.95
N PRO A 261 -11.47 -13.51 -23.29
CA PRO A 261 -12.51 -12.68 -23.91
C PRO A 261 -13.94 -13.09 -23.50
N GLU A 262 -14.16 -14.35 -23.13
CA GLU A 262 -15.44 -14.85 -22.62
C GLU A 262 -15.85 -14.16 -21.31
N TRP A 263 -14.92 -13.83 -20.44
CA TRP A 263 -15.19 -13.06 -19.21
C TRP A 263 -15.45 -11.60 -19.52
N ARG A 264 -14.71 -11.03 -20.48
CA ARG A 264 -14.98 -9.67 -20.94
C ARG A 264 -16.39 -9.51 -21.49
N GLN A 265 -16.89 -10.51 -22.26
CA GLN A 265 -18.25 -10.49 -22.79
C GLN A 265 -19.27 -10.62 -21.65
N LYS A 266 -19.09 -11.56 -20.73
CA LYS A 266 -19.96 -11.71 -19.55
C LYS A 266 -20.10 -10.42 -18.76
N LEU A 267 -18.98 -9.72 -18.47
CA LEU A 267 -19.02 -8.45 -17.75
C LEU A 267 -19.76 -7.35 -18.51
N LYS A 268 -19.72 -7.35 -19.86
CA LYS A 268 -20.51 -6.43 -20.67
C LYS A 268 -22.01 -6.75 -20.68
N ASP A 269 -22.35 -8.03 -20.65
CA ASP A 269 -23.75 -8.49 -20.71
C ASP A 269 -24.43 -8.41 -19.33
N ASP A 270 -23.67 -8.31 -18.26
CA ASP A 270 -24.12 -8.43 -16.86
C ASP A 270 -23.63 -7.24 -16.01
N GLU A 271 -23.87 -6.01 -16.52
CA GLU A 271 -23.50 -4.76 -15.83
C GLU A 271 -24.14 -4.64 -14.42
N GLY A 272 -25.19 -5.44 -14.12
CA GLY A 272 -25.84 -5.48 -12.82
C GLY A 272 -25.22 -6.40 -11.77
N GLN A 273 -24.23 -7.23 -12.09
CA GLN A 273 -23.56 -8.15 -11.15
C GLN A 273 -22.20 -7.62 -10.61
N LEU A 274 -21.83 -6.40 -10.95
CA LEU A 274 -20.58 -5.77 -10.51
C LEU A 274 -20.74 -4.92 -9.23
N GLU A 275 -21.91 -4.97 -8.60
CA GLU A 275 -22.16 -4.32 -7.30
C GLU A 275 -21.74 -5.17 -6.08
#